data_b83223e0adcd7ac645aa3f76856ea5c7
#
_entry.id   b83223e0adcd7ac645aa3f76856ea5c7
#
_cell.length_a   1.000
_cell.length_b   1.000
_cell.length_c   1.000
_cell.angle_alpha   90.00
_cell.angle_beta   90.00
_cell.angle_gamma   90.00
#
_symmetry.space_group_name_H-M   'P 1'
#
loop_
_entity.id
_entity.type
_entity.pdbx_description
1 polymer ?
#
loop_
_entity_poly.entity_id
_entity_poly.type
_entity_poly.pdbx_seq_one_letter_code
_entity_poly.pdbx_strand_id
1 'polypeptide(L)'
;MNIENFISDAVRRSVEALYGTLDGEQLQIQKTRKEFEGDYTLVTFPLLRRSRKSPEATATEIGGYMTANVPEIKSFNVIKGFLNLVLDGAFWAARFDEVAADADFGQAPATGRTVMIEYSSPNTNKPLHLGHIRNNLLGYSVAQILKANGHNVIKANLVNDRGIHICKSMLALSLIHI
;
A
#
# COMPACT_ATOMS: atom_id res chain seq x y z
N MET A 1 -2.63 5.55 11.89
CA MET A 1 -4.09 5.33 11.56
C MET A 1 -4.24 5.14 10.06
N ASN A 2 -5.07 4.19 9.59
CA ASN A 2 -5.38 4.05 8.15
C ASN A 2 -6.39 5.14 7.74
N ILE A 3 -6.03 5.96 6.75
CA ILE A 3 -6.84 7.09 6.27
C ILE A 3 -8.17 6.61 5.68
N GLU A 4 -8.16 5.49 4.95
CA GLU A 4 -9.38 4.92 4.37
C GLU A 4 -10.37 4.48 5.43
N ASN A 5 -9.90 3.90 6.54
CA ASN A 5 -10.75 3.55 7.68
C ASN A 5 -11.32 4.80 8.35
N PHE A 6 -10.50 5.84 8.55
CA PHE A 6 -10.97 7.12 9.10
C PHE A 6 -12.10 7.72 8.25
N ILE A 7 -11.90 7.81 6.94
CA ILE A 7 -12.93 8.34 6.02
C ILE A 7 -14.18 7.45 6.04
N SER A 8 -14.02 6.13 6.02
CA SER A 8 -15.14 5.19 6.09
C SER A 8 -15.97 5.38 7.35
N ASP A 9 -15.33 5.52 8.51
CA ASP A 9 -15.99 5.74 9.79
C ASP A 9 -16.66 7.11 9.86
N ALA A 10 -16.02 8.16 9.33
CA ALA A 10 -16.61 9.49 9.26
C ALA A 10 -17.83 9.53 8.35
N VAL A 11 -17.77 8.91 7.17
CA VAL A 11 -18.91 8.77 6.27
C VAL A 11 -20.04 7.96 6.92
N ARG A 12 -19.72 6.81 7.55
CA ARG A 12 -20.69 5.98 8.23
C ARG A 12 -21.46 6.76 9.29
N ARG A 13 -20.76 7.43 10.19
CA ARG A 13 -21.38 8.26 11.25
C ARG A 13 -22.27 9.35 10.66
N SER A 14 -21.83 9.99 9.58
CA SER A 14 -22.61 11.05 8.92
C SER A 14 -23.87 10.52 8.27
N VAL A 15 -23.79 9.38 7.57
CA VAL A 15 -24.94 8.73 6.94
C VAL A 15 -25.93 8.21 7.98
N GLU A 16 -25.42 7.62 9.08
CA GLU A 16 -26.26 7.14 10.18
C GLU A 16 -26.97 8.28 10.91
N ALA A 17 -26.33 9.42 11.07
CA ALA A 17 -26.94 10.60 11.68
C ALA A 17 -28.06 11.19 10.80
N LEU A 18 -27.91 11.14 9.48
CA LEU A 18 -28.88 11.69 8.52
C LEU A 18 -30.03 10.72 8.20
N TYR A 19 -29.75 9.43 8.09
CA TYR A 19 -30.66 8.45 7.51
C TYR A 19 -30.90 7.20 8.35
N GLY A 20 -30.32 7.13 9.57
CA GLY A 20 -30.43 5.96 10.47
C GLY A 20 -29.36 4.89 10.21
N THR A 21 -29.36 3.88 11.05
CA THR A 21 -28.34 2.81 11.09
C THR A 21 -28.15 2.09 9.76
N LEU A 22 -26.90 1.85 9.39
CA LEU A 22 -26.51 1.12 8.18
C LEU A 22 -26.45 -0.38 8.48
N ASP A 23 -27.51 -1.11 8.13
CA ASP A 23 -27.61 -2.56 8.32
C ASP A 23 -26.99 -3.31 7.14
N GLY A 24 -25.68 -3.55 7.19
CA GLY A 24 -24.95 -4.36 6.21
C GLY A 24 -24.67 -3.68 4.85
N GLU A 25 -25.04 -2.42 4.68
CA GLU A 25 -24.71 -1.66 3.46
C GLU A 25 -23.22 -1.32 3.42
N GLN A 26 -22.57 -1.69 2.32
CA GLN A 26 -21.16 -1.35 2.08
C GLN A 26 -21.06 0.08 1.52
N LEU A 27 -20.34 0.93 2.25
CA LEU A 27 -19.97 2.24 1.75
C LEU A 27 -18.85 2.08 0.70
N GLN A 28 -19.08 2.59 -0.49
CA GLN A 28 -18.10 2.57 -1.56
C GLN A 28 -17.30 3.87 -1.55
N ILE A 29 -16.09 3.79 -0.99
CA ILE A 29 -15.15 4.90 -0.90
C ILE A 29 -13.92 4.56 -1.74
N GLN A 30 -13.45 5.52 -2.52
CA GLN A 30 -12.27 5.38 -3.37
C GLN A 30 -11.49 6.68 -3.44
N LYS A 31 -10.24 6.64 -3.87
CA LYS A 31 -9.47 7.86 -4.16
C LYS A 31 -10.14 8.63 -5.31
N THR A 32 -10.23 9.94 -5.15
CA THR A 32 -10.78 10.81 -6.20
C THR A 32 -9.90 10.71 -7.46
N ARG A 33 -10.54 10.68 -8.63
CA ARG A 33 -9.82 10.67 -9.91
C ARG A 33 -9.11 12.00 -10.11
N LYS A 34 -7.96 11.97 -10.79
CA LYS A 34 -7.09 13.13 -11.01
C LYS A 34 -7.75 14.30 -11.74
N GLU A 35 -8.82 14.04 -12.50
CA GLU A 35 -9.58 15.04 -13.24
C GLU A 35 -10.53 15.86 -12.35
N PHE A 36 -10.76 15.42 -11.11
CA PHE A 36 -11.68 16.06 -10.17
C PHE A 36 -10.96 16.54 -8.93
N GLU A 37 -11.40 17.63 -8.38
CA GLU A 37 -10.92 18.14 -7.10
C GLU A 37 -11.43 17.23 -5.96
N GLY A 38 -10.55 16.86 -5.05
CA GLY A 38 -10.84 16.02 -3.88
C GLY A 38 -9.78 14.95 -3.63
N ASP A 39 -9.77 14.43 -2.42
CA ASP A 39 -8.87 13.36 -1.98
C ASP A 39 -9.57 12.01 -2.05
N TYR A 40 -10.82 11.95 -1.57
CA TYR A 40 -11.65 10.74 -1.53
C TYR A 40 -13.04 10.98 -2.07
N THR A 41 -13.58 9.97 -2.75
CA THR A 41 -14.91 9.99 -3.35
C THR A 41 -15.81 8.95 -2.71
N LEU A 42 -16.97 9.37 -2.19
CA LEU A 42 -18.06 8.48 -1.81
C LEU A 42 -19.02 8.31 -2.98
N VAL A 43 -19.34 7.07 -3.31
CA VAL A 43 -20.40 6.72 -4.28
C VAL A 43 -21.73 6.71 -3.56
N THR A 44 -22.63 7.65 -3.88
CA THR A 44 -23.89 7.80 -3.13
C THR A 44 -25.02 6.91 -3.62
N PHE A 45 -24.92 6.28 -4.79
CA PHE A 45 -25.99 5.47 -5.37
C PHE A 45 -26.55 4.37 -4.47
N PRO A 46 -25.75 3.63 -3.68
CA PRO A 46 -26.26 2.64 -2.74
C PRO A 46 -27.14 3.24 -1.65
N LEU A 47 -26.95 4.53 -1.32
CA LEU A 47 -27.64 5.23 -0.24
C LEU A 47 -28.99 5.83 -0.64
N LEU A 48 -29.33 5.83 -1.93
CA LEU A 48 -30.55 6.47 -2.45
C LEU A 48 -31.85 5.84 -1.93
N ARG A 49 -31.81 4.55 -1.60
CA ARG A 49 -32.98 3.88 -0.99
C ARG A 49 -33.33 4.46 0.38
N ARG A 50 -32.32 4.95 1.12
CA ARG A 50 -32.50 5.54 2.46
C ARG A 50 -32.80 7.02 2.38
N SER A 51 -32.04 7.77 1.60
CA SER A 51 -32.24 9.22 1.45
C SER A 51 -33.55 9.57 0.78
N ARG A 52 -34.05 8.70 -0.13
CA ARG A 52 -35.23 8.95 -0.99
C ARG A 52 -35.13 10.26 -1.79
N LYS A 53 -33.89 10.64 -2.12
CA LYS A 53 -33.53 11.87 -2.84
C LYS A 53 -32.76 11.55 -4.10
N SER A 54 -32.53 12.55 -4.94
CA SER A 54 -31.64 12.41 -6.10
C SER A 54 -30.19 12.15 -5.64
N PRO A 55 -29.34 11.55 -6.49
CA PRO A 55 -27.94 11.32 -6.17
C PRO A 55 -27.22 12.59 -5.75
N GLU A 56 -27.44 13.70 -6.47
CA GLU A 56 -26.82 14.99 -6.17
C GLU A 56 -27.31 15.58 -4.84
N ALA A 57 -28.62 15.51 -4.56
CA ALA A 57 -29.16 16.01 -3.31
C ALA A 57 -28.66 15.20 -2.12
N THR A 58 -28.58 13.87 -2.25
CA THR A 58 -28.01 12.98 -1.23
C THR A 58 -26.53 13.27 -0.97
N ALA A 59 -25.75 13.44 -2.04
CA ALA A 59 -24.33 13.78 -1.94
C ALA A 59 -24.12 15.15 -1.27
N THR A 60 -24.91 16.15 -1.65
CA THR A 60 -24.83 17.52 -1.09
C THR A 60 -25.18 17.52 0.41
N GLU A 61 -26.20 16.78 0.81
CA GLU A 61 -26.61 16.71 2.22
C GLU A 61 -25.54 16.01 3.09
N ILE A 62 -24.99 14.87 2.62
CA ILE A 62 -23.91 14.17 3.31
C ILE A 62 -22.67 15.06 3.38
N GLY A 63 -22.27 15.68 2.27
CA GLY A 63 -21.11 16.57 2.20
C GLY A 63 -21.26 17.79 3.13
N GLY A 64 -22.41 18.42 3.15
CA GLY A 64 -22.71 19.53 4.06
C GLY A 64 -22.67 19.13 5.53
N TYR A 65 -23.24 17.97 5.87
CA TYR A 65 -23.16 17.44 7.23
C TYR A 65 -21.70 17.12 7.63
N MET A 66 -20.92 16.48 6.75
CA MET A 66 -19.53 16.15 7.01
C MET A 66 -18.67 17.41 7.23
N THR A 67 -18.82 18.41 6.37
CA THR A 67 -18.07 19.67 6.48
C THR A 67 -18.40 20.42 7.79
N ALA A 68 -19.63 20.28 8.30
CA ALA A 68 -20.04 20.93 9.56
C ALA A 68 -19.62 20.16 10.81
N ASN A 69 -19.48 18.83 10.73
CA ASN A 69 -19.31 17.96 11.91
C ASN A 69 -17.99 17.17 11.95
N VAL A 70 -17.19 17.21 10.87
CA VAL A 70 -15.91 16.50 10.76
C VAL A 70 -14.82 17.54 10.44
N PRO A 71 -14.07 18.02 11.43
CA PRO A 71 -13.09 19.11 11.26
C PRO A 71 -12.02 18.83 10.22
N GLU A 72 -11.72 17.55 9.96
CA GLU A 72 -10.74 17.10 8.98
C GLU A 72 -11.22 17.25 7.53
N ILE A 73 -12.51 17.50 7.30
CA ILE A 73 -13.08 17.75 5.98
C ILE A 73 -13.18 19.27 5.73
N LYS A 74 -12.33 19.77 4.87
CA LYS A 74 -12.26 21.19 4.52
C LYS A 74 -13.41 21.63 3.64
N SER A 75 -13.70 20.86 2.60
CA SER A 75 -14.72 21.17 1.61
C SER A 75 -15.14 19.90 0.87
N PHE A 76 -16.17 20.03 0.05
CA PHE A 76 -16.61 18.95 -0.84
C PHE A 76 -17.14 19.54 -2.17
N ASN A 77 -17.17 18.69 -3.19
CA ASN A 77 -17.90 18.94 -4.42
C ASN A 77 -18.70 17.71 -4.84
N VAL A 78 -19.73 17.93 -5.64
CA VAL A 78 -20.63 16.87 -6.12
C VAL A 78 -20.62 16.84 -7.64
N ILE A 79 -20.30 15.70 -8.22
CA ILE A 79 -20.29 15.51 -9.67
C ILE A 79 -21.08 14.24 -10.00
N LYS A 80 -22.25 14.40 -10.62
CA LYS A 80 -23.12 13.28 -11.06
C LYS A 80 -23.37 12.24 -9.96
N GLY A 81 -23.65 12.69 -8.73
CA GLY A 81 -23.91 11.80 -7.59
C GLY A 81 -22.66 11.19 -6.94
N PHE A 82 -21.46 11.61 -7.32
CA PHE A 82 -20.23 11.31 -6.62
C PHE A 82 -19.88 12.46 -5.68
N LEU A 83 -19.73 12.15 -4.41
CA LEU A 83 -19.33 13.11 -3.39
C LEU A 83 -17.81 13.06 -3.25
N ASN A 84 -17.11 14.09 -3.71
CA ASN A 84 -15.68 14.22 -3.57
C ASN A 84 -15.37 15.08 -2.35
N LEU A 85 -14.59 14.55 -1.41
CA LEU A 85 -14.21 15.18 -0.16
C LEU A 85 -12.79 15.72 -0.27
N VAL A 86 -12.58 16.94 0.19
CA VAL A 86 -11.26 17.57 0.32
C VAL A 86 -10.88 17.58 1.78
N LEU A 87 -9.75 16.95 2.12
CA LEU A 87 -9.23 16.93 3.47
C LEU A 87 -8.48 18.22 3.80
N ASP A 88 -8.50 18.62 5.07
CA ASP A 88 -7.78 19.79 5.51
C ASP A 88 -6.25 19.56 5.49
N GLY A 89 -5.50 20.62 5.20
CA GLY A 89 -4.04 20.57 5.19
C GLY A 89 -3.44 20.23 6.56
N ALA A 90 -4.08 20.63 7.65
CA ALA A 90 -3.66 20.27 9.00
C ALA A 90 -3.80 18.78 9.28
N PHE A 91 -4.81 18.12 8.71
CA PHE A 91 -4.95 16.67 8.79
C PHE A 91 -3.74 15.97 8.15
N TRP A 92 -3.34 16.40 6.95
CA TRP A 92 -2.18 15.84 6.25
C TRP A 92 -0.88 16.07 6.99
N ALA A 93 -0.69 17.29 7.57
CA ALA A 93 0.47 17.61 8.39
C ALA A 93 0.55 16.69 9.62
N ALA A 94 -0.56 16.52 10.35
CA ALA A 94 -0.61 15.63 11.50
C ALA A 94 -0.32 14.16 11.14
N ARG A 95 -0.79 13.70 9.98
CA ARG A 95 -0.46 12.34 9.47
C ARG A 95 1.03 12.21 9.12
N PHE A 96 1.61 13.23 8.52
CA PHE A 96 3.05 13.25 8.26
C PHE A 96 3.86 13.19 9.55
N ASP A 97 3.48 13.96 10.57
CA ASP A 97 4.15 13.97 11.87
C ASP A 97 4.06 12.59 12.56
N GLU A 98 2.90 11.92 12.50
CA GLU A 98 2.75 10.54 13.01
C GLU A 98 3.70 9.56 12.30
N VAL A 99 3.76 9.62 10.97
CA VAL A 99 4.65 8.77 10.17
C VAL A 99 6.12 9.07 10.47
N ALA A 100 6.47 10.35 10.59
CA ALA A 100 7.85 10.78 10.87
C ALA A 100 8.31 10.42 12.29
N ALA A 101 7.38 10.35 13.25
CA ALA A 101 7.68 9.96 14.63
C ALA A 101 7.76 8.44 14.83
N ASP A 102 7.21 7.65 13.92
CA ASP A 102 7.20 6.18 14.01
C ASP A 102 8.41 5.58 13.29
N ALA A 103 9.44 5.23 14.07
CA ALA A 103 10.66 4.60 13.54
C ALA A 103 10.40 3.24 12.86
N ASP A 104 9.31 2.58 13.23
CA ASP A 104 8.90 1.28 12.70
C ASP A 104 7.77 1.38 11.66
N PHE A 105 7.52 2.60 11.15
CA PHE A 105 6.48 2.80 10.14
C PHE A 105 6.68 1.88 8.92
N GLY A 106 5.63 1.16 8.56
CA GLY A 106 5.68 0.17 7.48
C GLY A 106 6.19 -1.21 7.90
N GLN A 107 6.47 -1.43 9.19
CA GLN A 107 6.81 -2.75 9.74
C GLN A 107 5.55 -3.42 10.32
N ALA A 108 5.37 -4.69 10.00
CA ALA A 108 4.31 -5.51 10.59
C ALA A 108 4.83 -6.27 11.83
N PRO A 109 3.96 -6.60 12.78
CA PRO A 109 4.31 -7.45 13.92
C PRO A 109 4.88 -8.81 13.47
N ALA A 110 5.74 -9.40 14.28
CA ALA A 110 6.35 -10.69 14.00
C ALA A 110 5.28 -11.79 13.77
N THR A 111 5.36 -12.46 12.62
CA THR A 111 4.44 -13.54 12.25
C THR A 111 4.83 -14.91 12.83
N GLY A 112 6.04 -15.06 13.35
CA GLY A 112 6.64 -16.33 13.76
C GLY A 112 7.02 -17.25 12.59
N ARG A 113 6.79 -16.85 11.34
CA ARG A 113 7.14 -17.63 10.15
C ARG A 113 8.57 -17.33 9.70
N THR A 114 9.31 -18.39 9.33
CA THR A 114 10.62 -18.28 8.71
C THR A 114 10.50 -18.54 7.22
N VAL A 115 11.09 -17.65 6.41
CA VAL A 115 11.15 -17.75 4.95
C VAL A 115 12.61 -17.72 4.51
N MET A 116 13.03 -18.70 3.74
CA MET A 116 14.36 -18.70 3.12
C MET A 116 14.26 -18.18 1.70
N ILE A 117 15.14 -17.27 1.33
CA ILE A 117 15.24 -16.71 -0.01
C ILE A 117 16.64 -16.96 -0.52
N GLU A 118 16.71 -17.72 -1.61
CA GLU A 118 17.96 -17.93 -2.34
C GLU A 118 18.08 -16.87 -3.45
N TYR A 119 19.21 -16.20 -3.50
CA TYR A 119 19.58 -15.29 -4.57
C TYR A 119 21.10 -15.10 -4.64
N SER A 120 21.58 -14.37 -5.61
CA SER A 120 22.99 -14.26 -5.99
C SER A 120 23.52 -15.49 -6.71
N SER A 121 23.74 -16.58 -6.13
CA SER A 121 24.14 -17.91 -6.65
C SER A 121 24.76 -17.91 -8.08
N PRO A 122 25.80 -17.08 -8.38
CA PRO A 122 26.39 -17.02 -9.71
C PRO A 122 27.31 -18.23 -9.94
N ASN A 123 27.51 -18.57 -11.22
CA ASN A 123 28.58 -19.52 -11.56
C ASN A 123 29.95 -18.89 -11.25
N THR A 124 30.78 -19.58 -10.48
CA THR A 124 32.05 -19.08 -9.98
C THR A 124 33.12 -18.92 -11.05
N ASN A 125 32.96 -19.57 -12.21
CA ASN A 125 33.94 -19.63 -13.30
C ASN A 125 33.61 -18.65 -14.45
N LYS A 126 32.68 -17.71 -14.25
CA LYS A 126 32.28 -16.73 -15.27
C LYS A 126 32.30 -15.31 -14.70
N PRO A 127 32.64 -14.30 -15.49
CA PRO A 127 32.51 -12.91 -15.06
C PRO A 127 31.05 -12.56 -14.78
N LEU A 128 30.85 -11.69 -13.81
CA LEU A 128 29.52 -11.17 -13.48
C LEU A 128 29.05 -10.18 -14.57
N HIS A 129 27.75 -10.12 -14.79
CA HIS A 129 27.09 -9.22 -15.72
C HIS A 129 25.81 -8.64 -15.13
N LEU A 130 25.15 -7.72 -15.85
CA LEU A 130 23.95 -7.01 -15.39
C LEU A 130 22.82 -7.95 -14.92
N GLY A 131 22.71 -9.17 -15.48
CA GLY A 131 21.75 -10.16 -15.03
C GLY A 131 21.98 -10.61 -13.57
N HIS A 132 23.23 -10.67 -13.12
CA HIS A 132 23.56 -10.97 -11.72
C HIS A 132 23.17 -9.82 -10.79
N ILE A 133 23.41 -8.56 -11.22
CA ILE A 133 22.97 -7.37 -10.48
C ILE A 133 21.45 -7.37 -10.30
N ARG A 134 20.72 -7.62 -11.39
CA ARG A 134 19.24 -7.73 -11.34
C ARG A 134 18.80 -8.80 -10.35
N ASN A 135 19.37 -9.99 -10.39
CA ASN A 135 19.07 -11.08 -9.46
C ASN A 135 19.31 -10.66 -8.01
N ASN A 136 20.46 -10.04 -7.74
CA ASN A 136 20.81 -9.56 -6.41
C ASN A 136 19.81 -8.53 -5.88
N LEU A 137 19.47 -7.54 -6.70
CA LEU A 137 18.51 -6.50 -6.33
C LEU A 137 17.11 -7.07 -6.08
N LEU A 138 16.64 -7.96 -6.95
CA LEU A 138 15.33 -8.61 -6.78
C LEU A 138 15.28 -9.45 -5.49
N GLY A 139 16.27 -10.33 -5.28
CA GLY A 139 16.31 -11.18 -4.09
C GLY A 139 16.42 -10.37 -2.80
N TYR A 140 17.27 -9.34 -2.80
CA TYR A 140 17.38 -8.43 -1.66
C TYR A 140 16.09 -7.68 -1.38
N SER A 141 15.42 -7.12 -2.41
CA SER A 141 14.18 -6.39 -2.27
C SER A 141 13.05 -7.26 -1.72
N VAL A 142 12.91 -8.49 -2.24
CA VAL A 142 11.92 -9.46 -1.73
C VAL A 142 12.22 -9.80 -0.27
N ALA A 143 13.50 -10.01 0.09
CA ALA A 143 13.89 -10.26 1.47
C ALA A 143 13.51 -9.11 2.40
N GLN A 144 13.70 -7.85 1.98
CA GLN A 144 13.32 -6.69 2.77
C GLN A 144 11.80 -6.54 2.91
N ILE A 145 11.05 -6.77 1.85
CA ILE A 145 9.58 -6.74 1.88
C ILE A 145 9.04 -7.79 2.86
N LEU A 146 9.54 -9.02 2.80
CA LEU A 146 9.10 -10.08 3.71
C LEU A 146 9.50 -9.78 5.15
N LYS A 147 10.69 -9.22 5.39
CA LYS A 147 11.11 -8.77 6.71
C LYS A 147 10.18 -7.70 7.26
N ALA A 148 9.85 -6.68 6.44
CA ALA A 148 8.91 -5.63 6.82
C ALA A 148 7.50 -6.18 7.12
N ASN A 149 7.11 -7.29 6.50
CA ASN A 149 5.86 -8.01 6.80
C ASN A 149 5.98 -8.96 8.01
N GLY A 150 6.99 -8.80 8.86
CA GLY A 150 7.12 -9.52 10.12
C GLY A 150 7.62 -10.96 9.99
N HIS A 151 8.14 -11.38 8.84
CA HIS A 151 8.75 -12.70 8.68
C HIS A 151 10.21 -12.72 9.14
N ASN A 152 10.64 -13.85 9.72
CA ASN A 152 12.06 -14.14 9.91
C ASN A 152 12.65 -14.58 8.56
N VAL A 153 13.56 -13.77 7.98
CA VAL A 153 14.08 -14.00 6.63
C VAL A 153 15.51 -14.51 6.69
N ILE A 154 15.72 -15.72 6.16
CA ILE A 154 17.03 -16.31 5.94
C ILE A 154 17.45 -16.07 4.49
N LYS A 155 18.56 -15.35 4.30
CA LYS A 155 19.15 -15.14 2.98
C LYS A 155 20.15 -16.25 2.70
N ALA A 156 19.96 -16.98 1.62
CA ALA A 156 20.80 -18.08 1.20
C ALA A 156 21.47 -17.78 -0.14
N ASN A 157 22.69 -18.30 -0.30
CA ASN A 157 23.44 -18.24 -1.53
C ASN A 157 24.10 -19.60 -1.77
N LEU A 158 23.87 -20.19 -2.95
CA LEU A 158 24.54 -21.41 -3.35
C LEU A 158 25.86 -21.09 -4.05
N VAL A 159 26.92 -21.68 -3.57
CA VAL A 159 28.22 -21.59 -4.23
C VAL A 159 28.40 -22.82 -5.13
N ASN A 160 28.48 -22.57 -6.44
CA ASN A 160 28.72 -23.61 -7.41
C ASN A 160 30.25 -23.85 -7.56
N ASP A 161 30.80 -24.71 -6.74
CA ASP A 161 32.24 -25.06 -6.67
C ASP A 161 32.51 -26.44 -7.29
N ARG A 162 31.48 -27.13 -7.81
CA ARG A 162 31.64 -28.48 -8.35
C ARG A 162 30.88 -28.61 -9.68
N GLY A 163 31.53 -29.16 -10.67
CA GLY A 163 30.96 -29.42 -11.98
C GLY A 163 31.98 -29.41 -13.11
N ILE A 164 31.59 -29.94 -14.26
CA ILE A 164 32.49 -30.14 -15.42
C ILE A 164 33.16 -28.84 -15.89
N HIS A 165 32.40 -27.73 -15.91
CA HIS A 165 32.94 -26.44 -16.35
C HIS A 165 33.95 -25.86 -15.37
N ILE A 166 33.72 -26.05 -14.08
CA ILE A 166 34.67 -25.62 -13.03
C ILE A 166 35.92 -26.46 -13.09
N CYS A 167 35.80 -27.79 -13.21
CA CYS A 167 36.96 -28.67 -13.37
C CYS A 167 37.78 -28.32 -14.61
N LYS A 168 37.15 -28.01 -15.74
CA LYS A 168 37.86 -27.55 -16.95
C LYS A 168 38.57 -26.21 -16.74
N SER A 169 37.97 -25.25 -16.04
CA SER A 169 38.58 -23.96 -15.71
C SER A 169 39.79 -24.15 -14.79
N MET A 170 39.68 -25.02 -13.78
CA MET A 170 40.77 -25.34 -12.85
C MET A 170 41.94 -26.00 -13.60
N LEU A 171 41.66 -26.97 -14.48
CA LEU A 171 42.66 -27.64 -15.30
C LEU A 171 43.38 -26.63 -16.21
N ALA A 172 42.61 -25.75 -16.91
CA ALA A 172 43.21 -24.72 -17.75
C ALA A 172 44.10 -23.76 -16.94
N LEU A 173 43.68 -23.36 -15.74
CA LEU A 173 44.47 -22.51 -14.85
C LEU A 173 45.77 -23.21 -14.42
N SER A 174 45.72 -24.50 -14.07
CA SER A 174 46.90 -25.24 -13.67
C SER A 174 47.90 -25.38 -14.82
N LEU A 175 47.46 -25.53 -16.05
CA LEU A 175 48.32 -25.61 -17.24
C LEU A 175 48.97 -24.25 -17.62
N ILE A 176 48.37 -23.14 -17.23
CA ILE A 176 48.97 -21.80 -17.46
C ILE A 176 50.09 -21.51 -16.47
N HIS A 177 50.07 -22.12 -15.29
CA HIS A 177 51.04 -21.87 -14.20
C HIS A 177 52.08 -22.93 -14.04
N ILE A 178 52.15 -23.93 -14.93
CA ILE A 178 53.24 -24.88 -15.08
C ILE A 178 54.15 -24.40 -16.21
#